data_30878fdcaf04c4ad99e77b11138a5e8b
#
_entry.id   30878fdcaf04c4ad99e77b11138a5e8b
#
_cell.length_a   1.000
_cell.length_b   1.000
_cell.length_c   1.000
_cell.angle_alpha   90.00
_cell.angle_beta   90.00
_cell.angle_gamma   90.00
#
_symmetry.space_group_name_H-M   'P 1'
#
loop_
_entity.id
_entity.type
_entity.pdbx_description
1 polymer ?
#
loop_
_entity_poly.entity_id
_entity_poly.type
_entity_poly.pdbx_seq_one_letter_code
_entity_poly.pdbx_strand_id
1 'polypeptide(L)'
;MASVGQFLREKREERQMSVAEVARATRVPVSSVERIEADQFDELPAEVFVRGFLKSYARAVGVAEDEVLARYTSSRRTAWATPLPLSTSAKPARGRRVGVAIAFVLLLILFTLALSIVLKPRGGEMPQELSRTSPAPGPSLDV
;
A
#
# COMPACT_ATOMS: atom_id res chain seq x y z
N MET A 1 -31.78 14.25 3.18
CA MET A 1 -30.60 13.52 2.75
C MET A 1 -30.69 12.12 3.30
N ALA A 2 -30.46 11.08 2.50
CA ALA A 2 -30.49 9.71 2.97
C ALA A 2 -29.41 9.52 4.06
N SER A 3 -29.74 8.77 5.11
CA SER A 3 -28.76 8.40 6.15
C SER A 3 -27.70 7.48 5.60
N VAL A 4 -26.64 7.22 6.37
CA VAL A 4 -25.54 6.32 5.94
C VAL A 4 -26.06 4.91 5.76
N GLY A 5 -26.87 4.43 6.69
CA GLY A 5 -27.44 3.08 6.62
C GLY A 5 -28.39 2.92 5.45
N GLN A 6 -29.29 3.87 5.25
CA GLN A 6 -30.19 3.87 4.09
C GLN A 6 -29.44 3.91 2.75
N PHE A 7 -28.40 4.74 2.65
CA PHE A 7 -27.56 4.80 1.45
C PHE A 7 -26.87 3.47 1.15
N LEU A 8 -26.29 2.82 2.16
CA LEU A 8 -25.64 1.52 1.99
C LEU A 8 -26.66 0.42 1.61
N ARG A 9 -27.83 0.43 2.26
CA ARG A 9 -28.93 -0.48 1.94
C ARG A 9 -29.39 -0.31 0.48
N GLU A 10 -29.62 0.92 0.02
CA GLU A 10 -29.97 1.21 -1.36
C GLU A 10 -28.94 0.65 -2.33
N LYS A 11 -27.65 0.87 -2.08
CA LYS A 11 -26.57 0.34 -2.92
C LYS A 11 -26.45 -1.19 -2.90
N ARG A 12 -26.81 -1.82 -1.78
CA ARG A 12 -26.92 -3.27 -1.70
C ARG A 12 -28.07 -3.80 -2.55
N GLU A 13 -29.25 -3.16 -2.43
CA GLU A 13 -30.46 -3.53 -3.17
C GLU A 13 -30.30 -3.31 -4.69
N GLU A 14 -29.64 -2.22 -5.11
CA GLU A 14 -29.25 -2.00 -6.52
C GLU A 14 -28.40 -3.15 -7.08
N ARG A 15 -27.58 -3.80 -6.25
CA ARG A 15 -26.78 -4.96 -6.61
C ARG A 15 -27.47 -6.30 -6.39
N GLN A 16 -28.74 -6.27 -6.01
CA GLN A 16 -29.53 -7.46 -5.71
C GLN A 16 -28.87 -8.39 -4.66
N MET A 17 -28.08 -7.83 -3.75
CA MET A 17 -27.42 -8.58 -2.68
C MET A 17 -28.34 -8.68 -1.46
N SER A 18 -28.38 -9.85 -0.85
CA SER A 18 -29.00 -10.04 0.46
C SER A 18 -28.09 -9.54 1.59
N VAL A 19 -28.66 -9.24 2.74
CA VAL A 19 -27.90 -8.90 3.96
C VAL A 19 -26.89 -10.01 4.32
N ALA A 20 -27.31 -11.28 4.16
CA ALA A 20 -26.46 -12.43 4.43
C ALA A 20 -25.26 -12.53 3.47
N GLU A 21 -25.40 -12.13 2.22
CA GLU A 21 -24.32 -12.10 1.25
C GLU A 21 -23.31 -11.01 1.59
N VAL A 22 -23.78 -9.81 1.96
CA VAL A 22 -22.89 -8.73 2.43
C VAL A 22 -22.17 -9.16 3.70
N ALA A 23 -22.88 -9.73 4.67
CA ALA A 23 -22.26 -10.23 5.91
C ALA A 23 -21.15 -11.25 5.63
N ARG A 24 -21.37 -12.18 4.69
CA ARG A 24 -20.40 -13.17 4.28
C ARG A 24 -19.21 -12.56 3.54
N ALA A 25 -19.46 -11.64 2.61
CA ALA A 25 -18.42 -10.96 1.83
C ALA A 25 -17.52 -10.07 2.71
N THR A 26 -18.10 -9.44 3.73
CA THR A 26 -17.41 -8.50 4.62
C THR A 26 -16.84 -9.14 5.88
N ARG A 27 -17.26 -10.36 6.21
CA ARG A 27 -17.01 -11.05 7.48
C ARG A 27 -17.56 -10.26 8.70
N VAL A 28 -18.61 -9.50 8.47
CA VAL A 28 -19.35 -8.78 9.50
C VAL A 28 -20.58 -9.61 9.89
N PRO A 29 -20.92 -9.75 11.17
CA PRO A 29 -22.12 -10.46 11.58
C PRO A 29 -23.39 -9.89 10.92
N VAL A 30 -24.34 -10.75 10.57
CA VAL A 30 -25.62 -10.35 9.94
C VAL A 30 -26.31 -9.27 10.78
N SER A 31 -26.41 -9.48 12.09
CA SER A 31 -27.00 -8.52 13.01
C SER A 31 -26.31 -7.15 13.02
N SER A 32 -24.99 -7.12 12.78
CA SER A 32 -24.26 -5.85 12.66
C SER A 32 -24.53 -5.15 11.33
N VAL A 33 -24.70 -5.91 10.24
CA VAL A 33 -25.12 -5.35 8.93
C VAL A 33 -26.52 -4.74 9.03
N GLU A 34 -27.46 -5.44 9.66
CA GLU A 34 -28.82 -4.95 9.90
C GLU A 34 -28.84 -3.66 10.72
N ARG A 35 -28.04 -3.60 11.79
CA ARG A 35 -27.92 -2.39 12.61
C ARG A 35 -27.30 -1.22 11.85
N ILE A 36 -26.32 -1.48 10.99
CA ILE A 36 -25.73 -0.46 10.12
C ILE A 36 -26.78 0.12 9.17
N GLU A 37 -27.61 -0.74 8.53
CA GLU A 37 -28.68 -0.32 7.64
C GLU A 37 -29.81 0.45 8.35
N ALA A 38 -29.98 0.18 9.67
CA ALA A 38 -30.93 0.88 10.52
C ALA A 38 -30.35 2.14 11.19
N ASP A 39 -29.09 2.51 10.87
CA ASP A 39 -28.34 3.60 11.53
C ASP A 39 -28.17 3.44 13.06
N GLN A 40 -28.29 2.23 13.58
CA GLN A 40 -28.14 1.88 14.99
C GLN A 40 -26.67 1.64 15.36
N PHE A 41 -25.84 2.64 15.14
CA PHE A 41 -24.39 2.51 15.37
C PHE A 41 -24.01 2.33 16.83
N ASP A 42 -24.82 2.85 17.74
CA ASP A 42 -24.58 2.75 19.18
C ASP A 42 -24.85 1.33 19.73
N GLU A 43 -25.58 0.49 19.00
CA GLU A 43 -25.83 -0.90 19.32
C GLU A 43 -24.77 -1.87 18.76
N LEU A 44 -23.80 -1.37 18.03
CA LEU A 44 -22.70 -2.18 17.53
C LEU A 44 -21.71 -2.53 18.67
N PRO A 45 -21.04 -3.68 18.59
CA PRO A 45 -20.23 -4.22 19.69
C PRO A 45 -19.12 -3.28 20.20
N ALA A 46 -18.58 -2.41 19.34
CA ALA A 46 -17.67 -1.36 19.74
C ALA A 46 -17.54 -0.29 18.64
N GLU A 47 -17.58 0.98 19.03
CA GLU A 47 -17.47 2.12 18.10
C GLU A 47 -16.21 2.09 17.24
N VAL A 48 -15.13 1.53 17.76
CA VAL A 48 -13.86 1.39 17.01
C VAL A 48 -14.01 0.52 15.76
N PHE A 49 -14.94 -0.44 15.76
CA PHE A 49 -15.19 -1.32 14.60
C PHE A 49 -16.16 -0.72 13.60
N VAL A 50 -17.00 0.24 13.97
CA VAL A 50 -18.02 0.84 13.09
C VAL A 50 -17.37 1.34 11.78
N ARG A 51 -16.29 2.09 11.87
CA ARG A 51 -15.56 2.58 10.70
C ARG A 51 -15.02 1.46 9.82
N GLY A 52 -14.56 0.38 10.44
CA GLY A 52 -14.08 -0.81 9.73
C GLY A 52 -15.22 -1.54 9.00
N PHE A 53 -16.36 -1.69 9.66
CA PHE A 53 -17.55 -2.31 9.07
C PHE A 53 -18.09 -1.49 7.91
N LEU A 54 -18.21 -0.16 8.06
CA LEU A 54 -18.63 0.75 7.00
C LEU A 54 -17.72 0.68 5.77
N LYS A 55 -16.40 0.63 5.96
CA LYS A 55 -15.45 0.46 4.86
C LYS A 55 -15.61 -0.87 4.15
N SER A 56 -15.74 -1.96 4.91
CA SER A 56 -15.90 -3.30 4.34
C SER A 56 -17.23 -3.40 3.58
N TYR A 57 -18.29 -2.83 4.12
CA TYR A 57 -19.59 -2.76 3.48
C TYR A 57 -19.54 -1.95 2.18
N ALA A 58 -18.98 -0.72 2.21
CA ALA A 58 -18.79 0.14 1.04
C ALA A 58 -18.07 -0.59 -0.10
N ARG A 59 -16.99 -1.33 0.27
CA ARG A 59 -16.23 -2.13 -0.69
C ARG A 59 -17.05 -3.27 -1.28
N ALA A 60 -17.87 -3.96 -0.50
CA ALA A 60 -18.71 -5.06 -0.96
C ALA A 60 -19.78 -4.57 -1.95
N VAL A 61 -20.36 -3.40 -1.70
CA VAL A 61 -21.34 -2.78 -2.61
C VAL A 61 -20.71 -1.83 -3.63
N GLY A 62 -19.36 -1.71 -3.69
CA GLY A 62 -18.64 -0.94 -4.72
C GLY A 62 -18.84 0.56 -4.66
N VAL A 63 -19.02 1.09 -3.45
CA VAL A 63 -19.09 2.53 -3.18
C VAL A 63 -17.74 3.02 -2.63
N ALA A 64 -17.42 4.29 -2.85
CA ALA A 64 -16.19 4.88 -2.29
C ALA A 64 -16.24 4.89 -0.76
N GLU A 65 -15.21 4.30 -0.12
CA GLU A 65 -15.11 4.24 1.34
C GLU A 65 -15.14 5.64 1.98
N ASP A 66 -14.48 6.59 1.33
CA ASP A 66 -14.37 7.97 1.82
C ASP A 66 -15.75 8.67 1.82
N GLU A 67 -16.61 8.39 0.85
CA GLU A 67 -17.97 8.92 0.79
C GLU A 67 -18.81 8.42 1.96
N VAL A 68 -18.79 7.11 2.21
CA VAL A 68 -19.52 6.50 3.32
C VAL A 68 -19.05 7.04 4.66
N LEU A 69 -17.72 7.17 4.84
CA LEU A 69 -17.16 7.70 6.08
C LEU A 69 -17.45 9.19 6.27
N ALA A 70 -17.48 9.98 5.19
CA ALA A 70 -17.86 11.39 5.25
C ALA A 70 -19.31 11.55 5.71
N ARG A 71 -20.24 10.75 5.14
CA ARG A 71 -21.66 10.73 5.56
C ARG A 71 -21.80 10.32 7.03
N TYR A 72 -21.09 9.27 7.47
CA TYR A 72 -21.09 8.82 8.86
C TYR A 72 -20.58 9.92 9.81
N THR A 73 -19.48 10.57 9.46
CA THR A 73 -18.91 11.64 10.28
C THR A 73 -19.84 12.85 10.36
N SER A 74 -20.53 13.17 9.27
CA SER A 74 -21.50 14.27 9.23
C SER A 74 -22.71 13.97 10.10
N SER A 75 -23.27 12.75 10.04
CA SER A 75 -24.42 12.35 10.86
C SER A 75 -24.08 12.38 12.36
N ARG A 76 -22.88 11.94 12.73
CA ARG A 76 -22.42 11.99 14.12
C ARG A 76 -22.17 13.42 14.62
N ARG A 77 -21.66 14.31 13.77
CA ARG A 77 -21.48 15.74 14.15
C ARG A 77 -22.79 16.42 14.45
N THR A 78 -23.85 16.09 13.76
CA THR A 78 -25.19 16.65 14.01
C THR A 78 -25.78 16.13 15.33
N ALA A 79 -25.42 14.91 15.73
CA ALA A 79 -25.85 14.31 17.00
C ALA A 79 -25.04 14.81 18.22
N TRP A 80 -23.83 15.28 18.02
CA TRP A 80 -22.88 15.71 19.07
C TRP A 80 -22.51 17.20 18.89
N ALA A 81 -23.50 18.08 18.99
CA ALA A 81 -23.25 19.52 19.09
C ALA A 81 -22.75 19.90 20.50
N THR A 82 -21.71 19.21 20.99
CA THR A 82 -20.92 19.63 22.14
C THR A 82 -19.47 19.80 21.65
N PRO A 83 -18.86 20.99 21.78
CA PRO A 83 -17.50 21.21 21.27
C PRO A 83 -16.50 20.48 22.17
N LEU A 84 -16.01 19.36 21.74
CA LEU A 84 -14.78 18.76 22.26
C LEU A 84 -13.57 19.20 21.41
N PRO A 85 -12.42 19.46 22.03
CA PRO A 85 -11.27 20.06 21.38
C PRO A 85 -10.70 19.15 20.29
N LEU A 86 -10.32 19.81 19.21
CA LEU A 86 -9.68 19.31 18.01
C LEU A 86 -8.56 18.30 18.28
N SER A 87 -8.87 17.01 18.20
CA SER A 87 -7.85 16.01 17.93
C SER A 87 -7.54 16.09 16.44
N THR A 88 -6.34 16.52 16.14
CA THR A 88 -5.73 16.59 14.83
C THR A 88 -6.10 15.39 13.97
N SER A 89 -6.84 15.67 12.89
CA SER A 89 -7.09 14.77 11.80
C SER A 89 -5.76 14.19 11.30
N ALA A 90 -5.48 12.95 11.63
CA ALA A 90 -4.41 12.21 10.99
C ALA A 90 -4.79 12.08 9.51
N LYS A 91 -4.17 12.89 8.65
CA LYS A 91 -4.19 12.72 7.19
C LYS A 91 -3.98 11.25 6.86
N PRO A 92 -4.81 10.65 6.00
CA PRO A 92 -4.55 9.29 5.56
C PRO A 92 -3.18 9.26 4.87
N ALA A 93 -2.26 8.49 5.42
CA ALA A 93 -0.91 8.31 4.90
C ALA A 93 -0.93 7.49 3.60
N ARG A 94 -1.59 8.01 2.55
CA ARG A 94 -1.62 7.40 1.22
C ARG A 94 -0.27 7.53 0.51
N GLY A 95 0.60 8.47 0.98
CA GLY A 95 1.94 8.68 0.42
C GLY A 95 3.03 7.76 0.98
N ARG A 96 2.79 7.11 2.13
CA ARG A 96 3.85 6.36 2.81
C ARG A 96 4.23 5.05 2.11
N ARG A 97 3.28 4.41 1.41
CA ARG A 97 3.56 3.18 0.65
C ARG A 97 4.34 3.47 -0.64
N VAL A 98 4.06 4.59 -1.28
CA VAL A 98 4.79 5.03 -2.49
C VAL A 98 6.22 5.46 -2.11
N GLY A 99 6.39 6.20 -1.00
CA GLY A 99 7.71 6.60 -0.51
C GLY A 99 8.61 5.42 -0.15
N VAL A 100 8.05 4.39 0.49
CA VAL A 100 8.80 3.16 0.82
C VAL A 100 9.19 2.38 -0.44
N ALA A 101 8.29 2.30 -1.43
CA ALA A 101 8.60 1.64 -2.70
C ALA A 101 9.72 2.36 -3.47
N ILE A 102 9.69 3.70 -3.54
CA ILE A 102 10.74 4.50 -4.17
C ILE A 102 12.08 4.34 -3.42
N ALA A 103 12.07 4.38 -2.08
CA ALA A 103 13.27 4.17 -1.28
C ALA A 103 13.88 2.78 -1.51
N PHE A 104 13.06 1.74 -1.65
CA PHE A 104 13.50 0.37 -1.92
C PHE A 104 14.13 0.25 -3.32
N VAL A 105 13.54 0.89 -4.33
CA VAL A 105 14.08 0.91 -5.70
C VAL A 105 15.42 1.65 -5.74
N LEU A 106 15.54 2.80 -5.09
CA LEU A 106 16.79 3.56 -5.01
C LEU A 106 17.90 2.76 -4.30
N LEU A 107 17.54 2.04 -3.23
CA LEU A 107 18.50 1.19 -2.51
C LEU A 107 18.97 0.03 -3.37
N LEU A 108 18.10 -0.59 -4.16
CA LEU A 108 18.46 -1.63 -5.12
C LEU A 108 19.41 -1.10 -6.22
N ILE A 109 19.13 0.10 -6.74
CA ILE A 109 20.00 0.73 -7.75
C ILE A 109 21.38 1.03 -7.18
N LEU A 110 21.44 1.59 -5.97
CA LEU A 110 22.71 1.85 -5.26
C LEU A 110 23.48 0.56 -5.00
N PHE A 111 22.79 -0.49 -4.57
CA PHE A 111 23.41 -1.80 -4.31
C PHE A 111 23.97 -2.43 -5.57
N THR A 112 23.24 -2.40 -6.70
CA THR A 112 23.72 -2.92 -7.98
C THR A 112 24.91 -2.13 -8.51
N LEU A 113 24.90 -0.81 -8.32
CA LEU A 113 26.01 0.07 -8.72
C LEU A 113 27.27 -0.22 -7.88
N ALA A 114 27.11 -0.36 -6.57
CA ALA A 114 28.21 -0.72 -5.67
C ALA A 114 28.80 -2.09 -6.02
N LEU A 115 27.95 -3.08 -6.30
CA LEU A 115 28.37 -4.42 -6.70
C LEU A 115 29.15 -4.37 -8.05
N SER A 116 28.68 -3.57 -9.00
CA SER A 116 29.35 -3.37 -10.30
C SER A 116 30.74 -2.76 -10.16
N ILE A 117 30.92 -1.84 -9.20
CA ILE A 117 32.22 -1.23 -8.93
C ILE A 117 33.17 -2.22 -8.25
N VAL A 118 32.67 -3.04 -7.30
CA VAL A 118 33.47 -4.02 -6.57
C VAL A 118 33.86 -5.21 -7.45
N LEU A 119 32.95 -5.67 -8.33
CA LEU A 119 33.19 -6.79 -9.25
C LEU A 119 33.87 -6.38 -10.55
N LYS A 120 34.19 -5.09 -10.74
CA LYS A 120 34.97 -4.65 -11.91
C LYS A 120 36.32 -5.34 -11.84
N PRO A 121 36.65 -6.28 -12.75
CA PRO A 121 37.92 -6.95 -12.74
C PRO A 121 39.00 -5.87 -12.90
N ARG A 122 39.87 -5.75 -11.91
CA ARG A 122 41.11 -5.02 -12.07
C ARG A 122 41.87 -5.74 -13.19
N GLY A 123 41.78 -5.17 -14.36
CA GLY A 123 42.56 -5.62 -15.52
C GLY A 123 44.01 -5.70 -15.10
N GLY A 124 44.52 -6.94 -14.97
CA GLY A 124 45.91 -7.19 -14.72
C GLY A 124 46.68 -6.63 -15.92
N GLU A 125 47.49 -5.63 -15.66
CA GLU A 125 48.60 -5.28 -16.57
C GLU A 125 49.46 -6.53 -16.65
N MET A 126 49.41 -7.22 -17.78
CA MET A 126 50.45 -8.21 -18.11
C MET A 126 51.77 -7.44 -18.30
N PRO A 127 52.82 -7.78 -17.57
CA PRO A 127 54.14 -7.25 -17.88
C PRO A 127 54.58 -7.77 -19.28
N GLN A 128 54.66 -6.89 -20.24
CA GLN A 128 55.35 -7.12 -21.50
C GLN A 128 56.85 -7.12 -21.27
N GLU A 129 57.37 -8.15 -20.72
CA GLU A 129 58.81 -8.29 -20.56
C GLU A 129 59.25 -9.73 -20.89
N LEU A 130 59.08 -10.17 -22.13
CA LEU A 130 59.73 -11.34 -22.69
C LEU A 130 59.82 -11.24 -24.24
N SER A 131 60.33 -10.13 -24.74
CA SER A 131 60.70 -10.04 -26.16
C SER A 131 61.96 -9.24 -26.35
N ARG A 132 63.02 -9.62 -25.64
CA ARG A 132 64.39 -9.19 -26.00
C ARG A 132 65.34 -10.29 -25.58
N THR A 133 65.35 -11.39 -26.29
CA THR A 133 66.53 -12.24 -26.38
C THR A 133 66.69 -12.54 -27.86
N SER A 134 67.34 -11.63 -28.50
CA SER A 134 67.96 -11.83 -29.83
C SER A 134 69.18 -12.71 -29.60
N PRO A 135 69.34 -13.86 -30.25
CA PRO A 135 70.54 -14.60 -30.21
C PRO A 135 71.58 -13.88 -31.17
N ALA A 136 72.74 -13.63 -30.61
CA ALA A 136 73.86 -13.12 -31.31
C ALA A 136 74.33 -14.06 -32.47
N PRO A 137 74.82 -13.57 -33.57
CA PRO A 137 75.37 -14.40 -34.64
C PRO A 137 76.72 -14.99 -34.23
N GLY A 138 76.82 -16.31 -34.30
CA GLY A 138 78.06 -17.06 -34.10
C GLY A 138 79.10 -16.75 -35.15
N PRO A 139 80.38 -16.96 -34.86
CA PRO A 139 81.47 -16.60 -35.71
C PRO A 139 81.62 -17.56 -36.87
N SER A 140 81.78 -17.01 -38.05
CA SER A 140 82.24 -17.67 -39.31
C SER A 140 83.65 -18.23 -39.08
N LEU A 141 83.86 -19.50 -39.30
CA LEU A 141 85.17 -20.11 -39.50
C LEU A 141 85.37 -20.28 -40.98
N ASP A 142 86.20 -19.49 -41.52
CA ASP A 142 86.89 -19.72 -42.81
C ASP A 142 87.92 -20.84 -42.60
N VAL A 143 87.89 -21.85 -43.51
CA VAL A 143 89.01 -22.53 -44.19
C VAL A 143 88.50 -23.14 -45.46
#